data_6c3cc7e7987b1125759ad629edaffd23
#
_entry.id   6c3cc7e7987b1125759ad629edaffd23
#
_cell.length_a   1.000
_cell.length_b   1.000
_cell.length_c   1.000
_cell.angle_alpha   90.00
_cell.angle_beta   90.00
_cell.angle_gamma   90.00
#
_symmetry.space_group_name_H-M   'P 1'
#
loop_
_entity.id
_entity.type
_entity.pdbx_description
1 polymer ?
#
loop_
_entity_poly.entity_id
_entity_poly.type
_entity_poly.pdbx_seq_one_letter_code
_entity_poly.pdbx_strand_id
1 'polypeptide(L)' 'MQKKQLLQLQADLTRKKELNNFLIYTLKSGTMSMNEKTAIKKAVDTFAVSISQLERSINIELKKEIG' A
#
# COMPACT_ATOMS: atom_id res chain seq x y z
N MET A 1 -5.19 18.70 -10.69
CA MET A 1 -5.86 17.38 -10.63
C MET A 1 -7.30 17.55 -10.17
N GLN A 2 -8.20 16.77 -10.70
CA GLN A 2 -9.58 16.80 -10.26
C GLN A 2 -9.73 16.11 -8.92
N LYS A 3 -10.63 16.66 -8.11
CA LYS A 3 -10.94 16.11 -6.78
C LYS A 3 -11.25 14.62 -6.81
N LYS A 4 -11.91 14.17 -7.87
CA LYS A 4 -12.28 12.78 -8.07
C LYS A 4 -11.07 11.85 -8.16
N GLN A 5 -10.00 12.29 -8.83
CA GLN A 5 -8.77 11.51 -8.96
C GLN A 5 -8.04 11.41 -7.63
N LEU A 6 -8.04 12.49 -6.86
CA LEU A 6 -7.41 12.49 -5.54
C LEU A 6 -8.11 11.52 -4.60
N LEU A 7 -9.45 11.53 -4.60
CA LEU A 7 -10.24 10.60 -3.79
C LEU A 7 -9.97 9.14 -4.18
N GLN A 8 -9.82 8.89 -5.48
CA GLN A 8 -9.52 7.55 -5.96
C GLN A 8 -8.13 7.09 -5.50
N LEU A 9 -7.13 7.97 -5.57
CA LEU A 9 -5.80 7.66 -5.08
C LEU A 9 -5.81 7.33 -3.59
N GLN A 10 -6.56 8.10 -2.80
CA GLN A 10 -6.69 7.85 -1.37
C GLN A 10 -7.38 6.52 -1.07
N ALA A 11 -8.41 6.17 -1.85
CA ALA A 11 -9.09 4.90 -1.71
C ALA A 11 -8.15 3.73 -2.04
N ASP A 12 -7.37 3.87 -3.11
CA ASP A 12 -6.38 2.86 -3.50
C ASP A 12 -5.32 2.68 -2.42
N LEU A 13 -4.85 3.78 -1.84
CA LEU A 13 -3.88 3.73 -0.75
C LEU A 13 -4.43 2.99 0.46
N THR A 14 -5.66 3.29 0.86
CA THR A 14 -6.30 2.63 1.99
C THR A 14 -6.42 1.13 1.75
N ARG A 15 -6.86 0.74 0.55
CA ARG A 15 -6.98 -0.66 0.18
C ARG A 15 -5.65 -1.39 0.23
N LYS A 16 -4.60 -0.77 -0.31
CA LYS A 16 -3.27 -1.38 -0.29
C LYS A 16 -2.73 -1.54 1.13
N LYS A 17 -2.97 -0.54 1.98
CA LYS A 17 -2.56 -0.63 3.39
C LYS A 17 -3.27 -1.78 4.09
N GLU A 18 -4.56 -1.94 3.86
CA GLU A 18 -5.33 -3.03 4.45
C GLU A 18 -4.82 -4.40 3.99
N LEU A 19 -4.57 -4.56 2.69
CA LEU A 19 -4.02 -5.79 2.16
C LEU A 19 -2.64 -6.09 2.72
N ASN A 20 -1.79 -5.07 2.82
CA ASN A 20 -0.46 -5.23 3.39
C ASN A 20 -0.52 -5.66 4.85
N ASN A 21 -1.41 -5.05 5.63
CA ASN A 21 -1.61 -5.44 7.03
C ASN A 21 -2.08 -6.89 7.16
N PHE A 22 -2.97 -7.31 6.27
CA PHE A 22 -3.42 -8.69 6.24
C PHE A 22 -2.27 -9.66 5.96
N LEU A 23 -1.41 -9.32 5.00
CA LEU A 23 -0.24 -10.14 4.67
C LEU A 23 0.72 -10.24 5.85
N ILE A 24 0.98 -9.13 6.52
CA ILE A 24 1.83 -9.09 7.71
C ILE A 24 1.25 -9.96 8.82
N TYR A 25 -0.05 -9.85 9.04
CA TYR A 25 -0.74 -10.67 10.03
C TYR A 25 -0.58 -12.16 9.71
N THR A 26 -0.75 -12.52 8.44
CA THR A 26 -0.61 -13.90 7.98
C THR A 26 0.81 -14.43 8.23
N LEU A 27 1.83 -13.59 8.00
CA LEU A 27 3.21 -13.95 8.31
C LEU A 27 3.42 -14.27 9.79
N LYS A 28 2.78 -13.49 10.65
CA LYS A 28 2.92 -13.64 12.10
C LYS A 28 2.18 -14.85 12.65
N SER A 29 1.23 -15.39 11.90
CA SER A 29 0.44 -16.54 12.37
C SER A 29 1.26 -17.82 12.54
N GLY A 30 2.39 -17.91 11.84
CA GLY A 30 3.33 -19.02 12.00
C GLY A 30 2.88 -20.34 11.40
N THR A 31 1.81 -20.35 10.61
CA THR A 31 1.26 -21.59 10.05
C THR A 31 1.74 -21.89 8.64
N MET A 32 2.64 -21.09 8.10
CA MET A 32 3.06 -21.22 6.70
C MET A 32 4.41 -21.91 6.56
N SER A 33 4.60 -22.57 5.41
CA SER A 33 5.89 -23.13 5.04
C SER A 33 6.90 -22.01 4.73
N MET A 34 8.18 -22.38 4.68
CA MET A 34 9.25 -21.43 4.36
C MET A 34 9.04 -20.77 2.99
N ASN A 35 8.63 -21.56 1.99
CA ASN A 35 8.39 -21.04 0.64
C ASN A 35 7.24 -20.04 0.61
N GLU A 36 6.17 -20.32 1.33
CA GLU A 36 5.03 -19.43 1.44
C GLU A 36 5.42 -18.12 2.14
N LYS A 37 6.20 -18.21 3.22
CA LYS A 37 6.69 -17.03 3.93
C LYS A 37 7.53 -16.14 3.01
N THR A 38 8.42 -16.74 2.22
CA THR A 38 9.26 -16.00 1.29
C THR A 38 8.43 -15.28 0.25
N ALA A 39 7.42 -15.95 -0.31
CA ALA A 39 6.53 -15.33 -1.30
C ALA A 39 5.76 -14.16 -0.70
N ILE A 40 5.26 -14.30 0.51
CA ILE A 40 4.50 -13.23 1.16
C ILE A 40 5.40 -12.07 1.55
N LYS A 41 6.63 -12.33 1.99
CA LYS A 41 7.60 -11.26 2.27
C LYS A 41 7.87 -10.42 1.03
N LYS A 42 8.00 -11.06 -0.14
CA LYS A 42 8.17 -10.34 -1.40
C LYS A 42 6.96 -9.48 -1.71
N ALA A 43 5.75 -10.01 -1.49
CA ALA A 43 4.53 -9.25 -1.71
C ALA A 43 4.45 -8.04 -0.77
N VAL A 44 4.81 -8.22 0.51
CA VAL A 44 4.85 -7.11 1.48
C VAL A 44 5.82 -6.02 1.03
N ASP A 45 7.01 -6.40 0.58
CA ASP A 45 7.99 -5.43 0.10
C ASP A 45 7.47 -4.68 -1.12
N THR A 46 6.83 -5.37 -2.06
CA THR A 46 6.24 -4.75 -3.24
C THR A 46 5.13 -3.78 -2.85
N PHE A 47 4.25 -4.17 -1.94
CA PHE A 47 3.20 -3.29 -1.44
C PHE A 47 3.77 -2.08 -0.72
N ALA A 48 4.83 -2.25 0.07
CA ALA A 48 5.46 -1.14 0.77
C ALA A 48 5.96 -0.08 -0.21
N VAL A 49 6.62 -0.48 -1.29
CA VAL A 49 7.07 0.44 -2.33
C VAL A 49 5.89 1.12 -3.01
N SER A 50 4.86 0.37 -3.36
CA SER A 50 3.67 0.90 -4.01
C SER A 50 2.94 1.90 -3.11
N ILE A 51 2.83 1.60 -1.82
CA ILE A 51 2.21 2.49 -0.84
C ILE A 51 3.00 3.80 -0.75
N SER A 52 4.33 3.73 -0.67
CA SER A 52 5.18 4.92 -0.61
C SER A 52 5.01 5.79 -1.85
N GLN A 53 4.93 5.17 -3.03
CA GLN A 53 4.72 5.89 -4.28
C GLN A 53 3.36 6.58 -4.32
N LEU A 54 2.30 5.90 -3.84
CA LEU A 54 0.97 6.49 -3.76
C LEU A 54 0.92 7.66 -2.79
N GLU A 55 1.54 7.52 -1.62
CA GLU A 55 1.59 8.59 -0.64
C GLU A 55 2.30 9.81 -1.21
N ARG A 56 3.41 9.60 -1.94
CA ARG A 56 4.13 10.69 -2.59
C ARG A 56 3.26 11.38 -3.63
N SER A 57 2.56 10.60 -4.46
CA SER A 57 1.68 11.16 -5.48
C SER A 57 0.56 11.99 -4.86
N ILE A 58 -0.06 11.50 -3.80
CA ILE A 58 -1.11 12.21 -3.10
C ILE A 58 -0.58 13.52 -2.53
N ASN A 59 0.59 13.49 -1.89
CA ASN A 59 1.19 14.69 -1.31
C ASN A 59 1.51 15.74 -2.37
N ILE A 60 2.02 15.32 -3.53
CA ILE A 60 2.31 16.22 -4.65
C ILE A 60 1.02 16.89 -5.13
N GLU A 61 -0.06 16.14 -5.29
CA GLU A 61 -1.32 16.69 -5.76
C GLU A 61 -1.96 17.62 -4.73
N LEU A 62 -1.88 17.27 -3.45
CA LEU A 62 -2.36 18.15 -2.38
C LEU A 62 -1.61 19.49 -2.38
N LYS A 63 -0.31 19.46 -2.57
CA LYS A 63 0.49 20.69 -2.64
C LYS A 63 0.10 21.54 -3.84
N LYS A 64 -0.19 20.92 -4.97
CA LYS A 64 -0.63 21.66 -6.16
C LYS A 64 -1.94 22.38 -5.92
N GLU A 65 -2.88 21.76 -5.22
CA GLU A 65 -4.19 22.36 -4.95
C GLU A 65 -4.09 23.52 -3.96
N ILE A 66 -3.15 23.44 -3.01
CA ILE A 66 -2.97 24.47 -2.02
C ILE A 66 -2.12 25.62 -2.57
N GLY A 67 -1.16 25.29 -3.40
CA GLY A 67 -0.26 26.26 -3.96
C GLY A 67 -0.81 26.95 -5.18
#